data_807b166267e602c66b1fbabb50dbf9c3
#
_entry.id   807b166267e602c66b1fbabb50dbf9c3
#
_cell.length_a   1.000
_cell.length_b   1.000
_cell.length_c   1.000
_cell.angle_alpha   90.00
_cell.angle_beta   90.00
_cell.angle_gamma   90.00
#
_symmetry.space_group_name_H-M   'P 1'
#
loop_
_entity.id
_entity.type
_entity.pdbx_description
1 polymer ?
#
loop_
_entity_poly.entity_id
_entity_poly.type
_entity_poly.pdbx_seq_one_letter_code
_entity_poly.pdbx_strand_id
1 'polypeptide(L)'
;MAIKKWLKCQSRGSLIPLSFGFFLLAMSLSFISINIASAYSVKKELTNVAESAINKSAQSINSLAYYAQLNRFSTNKRVPLDCMAANIEFHSLIKQVQISGKIIQVSSFNCQLYEVSAEVFIVGDLPIQIPFIHSEELNKVTITTKVGASSVYIPN
;
A
#
# COMPACT_ATOMS: atom_id res chain seq x y z
N MET A 1 -40.65 -19.37 -19.04
CA MET A 1 -41.31 -19.10 -20.37
C MET A 1 -41.96 -17.70 -20.47
N ALA A 2 -41.97 -16.88 -19.45
CA ALA A 2 -42.65 -15.56 -19.41
C ALA A 2 -41.81 -14.38 -20.04
N ILE A 3 -40.51 -14.47 -20.05
CA ILE A 3 -39.61 -13.37 -20.53
C ILE A 3 -39.72 -13.15 -22.04
N LYS A 4 -40.02 -14.21 -22.82
CA LYS A 4 -40.14 -14.13 -24.29
C LYS A 4 -41.36 -13.37 -24.80
N LYS A 5 -42.36 -13.16 -23.94
CA LYS A 5 -43.61 -12.46 -24.28
C LYS A 5 -43.50 -10.94 -24.13
N TRP A 6 -42.56 -10.48 -23.29
CA TRP A 6 -42.31 -9.07 -23.02
C TRP A 6 -41.54 -8.35 -24.15
N LEU A 7 -40.70 -9.09 -24.88
CA LEU A 7 -39.91 -8.56 -25.98
C LEU A 7 -40.69 -8.39 -27.29
N LYS A 8 -41.95 -8.87 -27.36
CA LYS A 8 -42.78 -8.80 -28.57
C LYS A 8 -43.80 -7.65 -28.58
N CYS A 9 -43.83 -6.80 -27.55
CA CYS A 9 -44.56 -5.54 -27.59
C CYS A 9 -43.78 -4.57 -28.50
N GLN A 10 -44.22 -4.40 -29.71
CA GLN A 10 -43.78 -3.39 -30.67
C GLN A 10 -44.21 -2.01 -30.13
N SER A 11 -43.50 -1.53 -29.11
CA SER A 11 -43.66 -0.16 -28.63
C SER A 11 -42.75 0.73 -29.47
N ARG A 12 -43.35 1.74 -30.08
CA ARG A 12 -42.67 2.93 -30.60
C ARG A 12 -41.58 3.30 -29.60
N GLY A 13 -40.29 3.21 -30.03
CA GLY A 13 -39.11 3.23 -29.20
C GLY A 13 -39.16 4.25 -28.07
N SER A 14 -39.49 3.79 -26.89
CA SER A 14 -39.40 4.60 -25.69
C SER A 14 -37.93 4.77 -25.36
N LEU A 15 -37.40 6.00 -25.37
CA LEU A 15 -36.06 6.35 -24.94
C LEU A 15 -35.85 6.07 -23.44
N ILE A 16 -36.90 5.85 -22.68
CA ILE A 16 -36.87 5.64 -21.23
C ILE A 16 -36.05 4.42 -20.83
N PRO A 17 -36.23 3.20 -21.37
CA PRO A 17 -35.40 2.05 -20.96
C PRO A 17 -33.96 2.21 -21.37
N LEU A 18 -33.67 2.91 -22.48
CA LEU A 18 -32.29 3.18 -22.91
C LEU A 18 -31.59 4.14 -21.94
N SER A 19 -32.23 5.26 -21.60
CA SER A 19 -31.68 6.25 -20.65
C SER A 19 -31.49 5.65 -19.26
N PHE A 20 -32.41 4.79 -18.81
CA PHE A 20 -32.25 4.07 -17.53
C PHE A 20 -31.08 3.08 -17.56
N GLY A 21 -30.88 2.36 -18.66
CA GLY A 21 -29.73 1.49 -18.84
C GLY A 21 -28.39 2.25 -18.78
N PHE A 22 -28.30 3.40 -19.46
CA PHE A 22 -27.11 4.27 -19.39
C PHE A 22 -26.87 4.83 -17.98
N PHE A 23 -27.93 5.21 -17.27
CA PHE A 23 -27.83 5.68 -15.90
C PHE A 23 -27.26 4.61 -14.96
N LEU A 24 -27.77 3.38 -15.03
CA LEU A 24 -27.26 2.25 -14.22
C LEU A 24 -25.79 1.95 -14.55
N LEU A 25 -25.42 2.00 -15.83
CA LEU A 25 -24.05 1.79 -16.26
C LEU A 25 -23.10 2.88 -15.74
N ALA A 26 -23.49 4.14 -15.87
CA ALA A 26 -22.74 5.26 -15.35
C ALA A 26 -22.56 5.20 -13.83
N MET A 27 -23.61 4.82 -13.12
CA MET A 27 -23.60 4.65 -11.65
C MET A 27 -22.65 3.53 -11.22
N SER A 28 -22.68 2.37 -11.90
CA SER A 28 -21.79 1.26 -11.60
C SER A 28 -20.31 1.60 -11.87
N LEU A 29 -20.01 2.29 -12.96
CA LEU A 29 -18.66 2.77 -13.26
C LEU A 29 -18.16 3.76 -12.20
N SER A 30 -19.03 4.65 -11.73
CA SER A 30 -18.70 5.60 -10.66
C SER A 30 -18.34 4.88 -9.36
N PHE A 31 -19.07 3.85 -8.97
CA PHE A 31 -18.79 3.08 -7.76
C PHE A 31 -17.45 2.35 -7.85
N ILE A 32 -17.14 1.74 -8.99
CA ILE A 32 -15.84 1.09 -9.22
C ILE A 32 -14.72 2.12 -9.12
N SER A 33 -14.88 3.29 -9.75
CA SER A 33 -13.88 4.36 -9.74
C SER A 33 -13.59 4.88 -8.33
N ILE A 34 -14.61 5.04 -7.49
CA ILE A 34 -14.46 5.48 -6.10
C ILE A 34 -13.69 4.43 -5.30
N ASN A 35 -14.00 3.16 -5.45
CA ASN A 35 -13.28 2.08 -4.74
C ASN A 35 -11.81 2.01 -5.15
N ILE A 36 -11.50 2.14 -6.45
CA ILE A 36 -10.12 2.16 -6.95
C ILE A 36 -9.38 3.39 -6.43
N ALA A 37 -9.98 4.57 -6.49
CA ALA A 37 -9.38 5.81 -6.01
C ALA A 37 -9.06 5.76 -4.52
N SER A 38 -9.98 5.21 -3.71
CA SER A 38 -9.77 5.01 -2.28
C SER A 38 -8.61 4.05 -2.00
N ALA A 39 -8.56 2.89 -2.64
CA ALA A 39 -7.48 1.94 -2.49
C ALA A 39 -6.12 2.53 -2.90
N TYR A 40 -6.08 3.33 -3.97
CA TYR A 40 -4.88 4.03 -4.42
C TYR A 40 -4.41 5.09 -3.41
N SER A 41 -5.34 5.85 -2.82
CA SER A 41 -5.03 6.83 -1.78
C SER A 41 -4.39 6.17 -0.55
N VAL A 42 -4.99 5.09 -0.06
CA VAL A 42 -4.46 4.32 1.07
C VAL A 42 -3.08 3.73 0.74
N LYS A 43 -2.89 3.20 -0.48
CA LYS A 43 -1.60 2.69 -0.92
C LYS A 43 -0.52 3.77 -0.93
N LYS A 44 -0.85 4.96 -1.42
CA LYS A 44 0.08 6.10 -1.44
C LYS A 44 0.49 6.51 -0.02
N GLU A 45 -0.48 6.60 0.89
CA GLU A 45 -0.23 6.94 2.28
C GLU A 45 0.62 5.86 2.97
N LEU A 46 0.30 4.58 2.77
CA LEU A 46 1.08 3.45 3.27
C LEU A 46 2.53 3.50 2.78
N THR A 47 2.72 3.80 1.49
CA THR A 47 4.06 3.91 0.90
C THR A 47 4.83 5.07 1.52
N ASN A 48 4.23 6.25 1.65
CA ASN A 48 4.88 7.42 2.25
C ASN A 48 5.30 7.16 3.71
N VAL A 49 4.44 6.54 4.50
CA VAL A 49 4.73 6.17 5.89
C VAL A 49 5.87 5.14 5.96
N ALA A 50 5.80 4.10 5.14
CA ALA A 50 6.81 3.05 5.09
C ALA A 50 8.17 3.58 4.61
N GLU A 51 8.20 4.45 3.59
CA GLU A 51 9.41 5.12 3.11
C GLU A 51 10.02 6.03 4.19
N SER A 52 9.19 6.79 4.90
CA SER A 52 9.66 7.62 6.00
C SER A 52 10.28 6.77 7.12
N ALA A 53 9.62 5.69 7.51
CA ALA A 53 10.10 4.78 8.55
C ALA A 53 11.39 4.06 8.14
N ILE A 54 11.50 3.57 6.88
CA ILE A 54 12.67 2.86 6.40
C ILE A 54 13.85 3.82 6.25
N ASN A 55 13.65 5.03 5.76
CA ASN A 55 14.67 6.06 5.65
C ASN A 55 15.20 6.48 7.03
N LYS A 56 14.32 6.57 8.03
CA LYS A 56 14.71 6.86 9.41
C LYS A 56 15.52 5.71 10.00
N SER A 57 15.09 4.46 9.82
CA SER A 57 15.80 3.28 10.30
C SER A 57 17.17 3.10 9.62
N ALA A 58 17.31 3.51 8.35
CA ALA A 58 18.57 3.50 7.63
C ALA A 58 19.60 4.53 8.16
N GLN A 59 19.21 5.40 9.08
CA GLN A 59 20.13 6.31 9.79
C GLN A 59 20.78 5.66 11.02
N SER A 60 20.36 4.45 11.41
CA SER A 60 20.96 3.70 12.51
C SER A 60 22.34 3.17 12.09
N ILE A 61 23.37 3.90 12.46
CA ILE A 61 24.77 3.64 12.06
C ILE A 61 25.45 2.74 13.09
N ASN A 62 26.15 1.72 12.62
CA ASN A 62 27.05 0.94 13.44
C ASN A 62 28.38 1.70 13.62
N SER A 63 28.49 2.48 14.70
CA SER A 63 29.68 3.32 14.98
C SER A 63 30.96 2.50 15.10
N LEU A 64 30.90 1.31 15.71
CA LEU A 64 32.08 0.46 15.86
C LEU A 64 32.61 -0.01 14.48
N ALA A 65 31.72 -0.49 13.63
CA ALA A 65 32.07 -0.91 12.28
C ALA A 65 32.50 0.27 11.41
N TYR A 66 31.92 1.45 11.61
CA TYR A 66 32.32 2.68 10.92
C TYR A 66 33.75 3.06 11.21
N TYR A 67 34.16 3.14 12.48
CA TYR A 67 35.55 3.45 12.86
C TYR A 67 36.51 2.35 12.47
N ALA A 68 36.14 1.09 12.51
CA ALA A 68 36.97 -0.01 12.03
C ALA A 68 37.24 0.04 10.51
N GLN A 69 36.26 0.52 9.74
CA GLN A 69 36.39 0.66 8.28
C GLN A 69 37.19 1.90 7.86
N LEU A 70 37.16 2.99 8.64
CA LEU A 70 38.00 4.17 8.39
C LEU A 70 39.49 3.84 8.39
N ASN A 71 39.93 2.86 9.19
CA ASN A 71 41.31 2.43 9.26
C ASN A 71 41.71 1.40 8.19
N ARG A 72 40.77 0.88 7.41
CA ARG A 72 41.05 0.00 6.27
C ARG A 72 40.73 0.77 5.00
N PHE A 73 41.63 0.74 4.03
CA PHE A 73 41.46 1.27 2.67
C PHE A 73 40.25 0.57 1.98
N SER A 74 39.02 0.86 2.44
CA SER A 74 37.82 0.29 1.92
C SER A 74 37.41 1.04 0.66
N THR A 75 37.28 0.33 -0.43
CA THR A 75 36.75 0.84 -1.70
C THR A 75 35.27 1.21 -1.58
N ASN A 76 34.55 0.71 -0.56
CA ASN A 76 33.16 1.01 -0.30
C ASN A 76 33.01 2.21 0.64
N LYS A 77 32.70 3.36 0.08
CA LYS A 77 32.46 4.62 0.80
C LYS A 77 31.05 4.70 1.42
N ARG A 78 30.49 3.58 1.89
CA ARG A 78 29.18 3.53 2.54
C ARG A 78 29.31 3.28 4.03
N VAL A 79 28.39 3.90 4.78
CA VAL A 79 28.33 3.74 6.24
C VAL A 79 27.63 2.42 6.59
N PRO A 80 28.25 1.52 7.39
CA PRO A 80 27.59 0.30 7.81
C PRO A 80 26.42 0.57 8.74
N LEU A 81 25.32 -0.13 8.51
CA LEU A 81 24.10 -0.02 9.31
C LEU A 81 24.16 -0.94 10.53
N ASP A 82 23.55 -0.49 11.63
CA ASP A 82 23.19 -1.35 12.75
C ASP A 82 21.83 -1.98 12.49
N CYS A 83 21.84 -3.23 12.01
CA CYS A 83 20.61 -3.92 11.65
C CYS A 83 19.67 -4.19 12.83
N MET A 84 20.19 -4.34 14.05
CA MET A 84 19.35 -4.52 15.22
C MET A 84 18.66 -3.22 15.59
N ALA A 85 19.38 -2.12 15.65
CA ALA A 85 18.81 -0.81 15.92
C ALA A 85 17.83 -0.39 14.82
N ALA A 86 18.17 -0.60 13.54
CA ALA A 86 17.31 -0.31 12.40
C ALA A 86 15.98 -1.07 12.45
N ASN A 87 15.99 -2.36 12.83
CA ASN A 87 14.81 -3.17 12.97
C ASN A 87 13.88 -2.64 14.09
N ILE A 88 14.45 -2.36 15.27
CA ILE A 88 13.70 -1.82 16.40
C ILE A 88 13.08 -0.47 16.04
N GLU A 89 13.86 0.43 15.45
CA GLU A 89 13.41 1.76 15.03
C GLU A 89 12.27 1.67 14.00
N PHE A 90 12.44 0.85 12.95
CA PHE A 90 11.41 0.65 11.93
C PHE A 90 10.09 0.17 12.54
N HIS A 91 10.14 -0.89 13.35
CA HIS A 91 8.93 -1.43 13.97
C HIS A 91 8.28 -0.46 14.95
N SER A 92 9.07 0.35 15.68
CA SER A 92 8.53 1.36 16.59
C SER A 92 7.78 2.44 15.85
N LEU A 93 8.32 2.92 14.72
CA LEU A 93 7.71 3.96 13.89
C LEU A 93 6.42 3.47 13.22
N ILE A 94 6.44 2.26 12.65
CA ILE A 94 5.27 1.67 12.00
C ILE A 94 4.11 1.45 12.99
N LYS A 95 4.39 1.01 14.20
CA LYS A 95 3.36 0.79 15.25
C LYS A 95 2.69 2.07 15.73
N GLN A 96 3.35 3.22 15.63
CA GLN A 96 2.80 4.51 16.07
C GLN A 96 1.81 5.11 15.07
N VAL A 97 1.80 4.64 13.83
CA VAL A 97 0.98 5.20 12.76
C VAL A 97 -0.19 4.30 12.44
N GLN A 98 -1.35 4.91 12.25
CA GLN A 98 -2.56 4.26 11.76
C GLN A 98 -3.03 4.96 10.49
N ILE A 99 -3.44 4.18 9.48
CA ILE A 99 -4.00 4.71 8.25
C ILE A 99 -5.48 4.35 8.22
N SER A 100 -6.34 5.35 8.11
CA SER A 100 -7.81 5.16 8.15
C SER A 100 -8.28 4.34 9.37
N GLY A 101 -7.63 4.52 10.54
CA GLY A 101 -7.93 3.80 11.77
C GLY A 101 -7.48 2.32 11.80
N LYS A 102 -6.72 1.89 10.80
CA LYS A 102 -6.17 0.52 10.72
C LYS A 102 -4.68 0.51 11.04
N ILE A 103 -4.24 -0.55 11.69
CA ILE A 103 -2.83 -0.75 12.05
C ILE A 103 -2.08 -1.31 10.84
N ILE A 104 -0.90 -0.78 10.57
CA ILE A 104 0.01 -1.28 9.55
C ILE A 104 0.70 -2.54 10.07
N GLN A 105 0.75 -3.57 9.24
CA GLN A 105 1.42 -4.83 9.56
C GLN A 105 2.69 -4.97 8.72
N VAL A 106 3.76 -5.50 9.34
CA VAL A 106 5.04 -5.77 8.67
C VAL A 106 5.06 -7.22 8.26
N SER A 107 5.15 -7.49 6.96
CA SER A 107 5.26 -8.83 6.40
C SER A 107 6.70 -9.34 6.46
N SER A 108 7.65 -8.48 6.08
CA SER A 108 9.07 -8.82 6.12
C SER A 108 9.93 -7.58 6.37
N PHE A 109 11.05 -7.78 7.05
CA PHE A 109 12.11 -6.78 7.22
C PHE A 109 13.44 -7.45 6.93
N ASN A 110 14.18 -6.93 5.99
CA ASN A 110 15.51 -7.43 5.61
C ASN A 110 16.53 -6.31 5.72
N CYS A 111 17.59 -6.56 6.45
CA CYS A 111 18.68 -5.62 6.63
C CYS A 111 20.00 -6.29 6.24
N GLN A 112 20.76 -5.60 5.42
CA GLN A 112 22.12 -5.95 5.05
C GLN A 112 23.06 -4.84 5.51
N LEU A 113 24.35 -5.06 5.37
CA LEU A 113 25.37 -4.13 5.88
C LEU A 113 25.16 -2.66 5.44
N TYR A 114 24.61 -2.44 4.24
CA TYR A 114 24.46 -1.11 3.65
C TYR A 114 23.04 -0.82 3.15
N GLU A 115 22.14 -1.77 3.25
CA GLU A 115 20.79 -1.67 2.67
C GLU A 115 19.76 -2.27 3.62
N VAL A 116 18.61 -1.63 3.67
CA VAL A 116 17.47 -2.11 4.43
C VAL A 116 16.24 -2.10 3.53
N SER A 117 15.42 -3.13 3.60
CA SER A 117 14.16 -3.22 2.89
C SER A 117 13.09 -3.84 3.77
N ALA A 118 11.85 -3.40 3.57
CA ALA A 118 10.71 -3.91 4.29
C ALA A 118 9.50 -4.04 3.37
N GLU A 119 8.65 -4.99 3.69
CA GLU A 119 7.35 -5.14 3.08
C GLU A 119 6.28 -4.99 4.15
N VAL A 120 5.36 -4.06 3.92
CA VAL A 120 4.28 -3.74 4.84
C VAL A 120 2.93 -3.86 4.13
N PHE A 121 1.90 -4.18 4.89
CA PHE A 121 0.55 -4.26 4.37
C PHE A 121 -0.48 -3.75 5.36
N ILE A 122 -1.64 -3.41 4.82
CA ILE A 122 -2.82 -3.01 5.57
C ILE A 122 -4.05 -3.69 4.96
N VAL A 123 -4.97 -4.10 5.82
CA VAL A 123 -6.27 -4.62 5.39
C VAL A 123 -7.30 -3.52 5.57
N GLY A 124 -7.73 -2.95 4.46
CA GLY A 124 -8.74 -1.90 4.40
C GLY A 124 -10.11 -2.43 4.02
N ASP A 125 -11.15 -1.69 4.40
CA ASP A 125 -12.52 -1.93 3.94
C ASP A 125 -12.79 -1.05 2.73
N LEU A 126 -13.50 -1.59 1.72
CA LEU A 126 -13.91 -0.80 0.57
C LEU A 126 -14.99 0.21 0.98
N PRO A 127 -14.91 1.49 0.56
CA PRO A 127 -15.88 2.53 0.93
C PRO A 127 -17.28 2.25 0.39
N ILE A 128 -17.39 1.57 -0.76
CA ILE A 128 -18.67 1.14 -1.32
C ILE A 128 -18.73 -0.38 -1.27
N GLN A 129 -19.54 -0.87 -0.37
CA GLN A 129 -19.80 -2.30 -0.19
C GLN A 129 -21.01 -2.71 -1.03
N ILE A 130 -20.96 -3.93 -1.59
CA ILE A 130 -22.07 -4.44 -2.41
C ILE A 130 -23.09 -5.08 -1.46
N PRO A 131 -24.30 -4.49 -1.30
CA PRO A 131 -25.25 -4.89 -0.24
C PRO A 131 -25.84 -6.29 -0.41
N PHE A 132 -25.69 -6.90 -1.60
CA PHE A 132 -26.26 -8.23 -1.89
C PHE A 132 -25.25 -9.37 -1.74
N ILE A 133 -23.98 -9.07 -1.47
CA ILE A 133 -22.92 -10.07 -1.32
C ILE A 133 -22.49 -10.11 0.13
N HIS A 134 -22.95 -11.13 0.85
CA HIS A 134 -22.68 -11.32 2.28
C HIS A 134 -21.30 -11.91 2.59
N SER A 135 -20.39 -12.01 1.60
CA SER A 135 -19.02 -12.48 1.85
C SER A 135 -18.17 -11.32 2.36
N GLU A 136 -17.77 -11.38 3.62
CA GLU A 136 -16.84 -10.41 4.24
C GLU A 136 -15.53 -10.27 3.46
N GLU A 137 -15.10 -11.32 2.78
CA GLU A 137 -13.86 -11.36 2.00
C GLU A 137 -13.86 -10.41 0.80
N LEU A 138 -15.03 -10.20 0.17
CA LEU A 138 -15.15 -9.32 -1.01
C LEU A 138 -15.19 -7.82 -0.65
N ASN A 139 -15.41 -7.50 0.60
CA ASN A 139 -15.47 -6.12 1.09
C ASN A 139 -14.13 -5.65 1.67
N LYS A 140 -13.14 -6.54 1.79
CA LYS A 140 -11.80 -6.25 2.30
C LYS A 140 -10.77 -6.29 1.18
N VAL A 141 -9.87 -5.33 1.20
CA VAL A 141 -8.73 -5.28 0.28
C VAL A 141 -7.44 -5.25 1.07
N THR A 142 -6.51 -6.13 0.72
CA THR A 142 -5.15 -6.11 1.27
C THR A 142 -4.27 -5.26 0.35
N ILE A 143 -3.73 -4.20 0.90
CA ILE A 143 -2.85 -3.27 0.18
C ILE A 143 -1.44 -3.48 0.71
N THR A 144 -0.54 -3.92 -0.17
CA THR A 144 0.87 -4.20 0.16
C THR A 144 1.77 -3.19 -0.54
N THR A 145 2.85 -2.80 0.14
CA THR A 145 3.92 -2.01 -0.45
C THR A 145 5.29 -2.52 0.02
N LYS A 146 6.29 -2.43 -0.87
CA LYS A 146 7.68 -2.76 -0.57
C LYS A 146 8.50 -1.50 -0.69
N VAL A 147 9.31 -1.24 0.33
CA VAL A 147 10.17 -0.05 0.44
C VAL A 147 11.60 -0.47 0.76
N GLY A 148 12.56 0.36 0.40
CA GLY A 148 13.97 0.12 0.71
C GLY A 148 14.73 1.43 0.81
N ALA A 149 15.79 1.40 1.61
CA ALA A 149 16.74 2.50 1.77
C ALA A 149 18.15 1.97 1.82
N SER A 150 19.11 2.79 1.43
CA SER A 150 20.52 2.48 1.54
C SER A 150 21.25 3.50 2.41
N SER A 151 22.35 3.05 3.03
CA SER A 151 23.17 3.93 3.85
C SER A 151 23.79 5.06 3.03
N VAL A 152 24.04 6.18 3.70
CA VAL A 152 24.63 7.38 3.09
C VAL A 152 26.08 7.09 2.65
N TYR A 153 26.48 7.68 1.52
CA TYR A 153 27.86 7.72 1.09
C TYR A 153 28.69 8.64 1.98
N ILE A 154 29.91 8.21 2.33
CA ILE A 154 30.89 9.06 2.99
C ILE A 154 31.42 10.05 1.93
N PRO A 155 31.26 11.37 2.10
CA PRO A 155 31.85 12.33 1.17
C PRO A 155 33.37 12.26 1.19
N ASN A 156 33.99 12.57 0.07
CA ASN A 156 35.44 12.69 -0.04
C ASN A 156 35.95 13.89 0.75
#